data_5b5b89de101d5a2a4dd82879c57b98e3
#
_entry.id   5b5b89de101d5a2a4dd82879c57b98e3
#
_cell.length_a   1.000
_cell.length_b   1.000
_cell.length_c   1.000
_cell.angle_alpha   90.00
_cell.angle_beta   90.00
_cell.angle_gamma   90.00
#
_symmetry.space_group_name_H-M   'P 1'
#
loop_
_entity.id
_entity.type
_entity.pdbx_description
1 polymer ?
#
loop_
_entity_poly.entity_id
_entity_poly.type
_entity_poly.pdbx_seq_one_letter_code
_entity_poly.pdbx_strand_id
1 'polypeptide(L)'
;GCDPEANIGTQDPLLIRFGSQESLTAWQSLATNTAGELRLSTGSEIVVALQTKQQILVYTDVSLYSMQFLGPPFTFGLTEISRNITIASPNSAVAVNDFVYWMGSKEFYVYSGTVQRLPCTVLDYVFSDFNRDQIGKVTAGHNSSYGEVWWFYPSGSSSANDRYVIYNYQEKVWYFGNLPRTAWVDRGINQYPIAASTDNKLYYHEFGQDDGSTNPPSAISANVESSQMDIGDGDKFTLVRRVLPDITFRDSTNETPRVNMVVKTRNFPGVTFNETSSNQVAQSVSTPVELFTEQLHVRLRGRSFAFRVESDVTGVMWRLGTPRLDVRPDGRR
;
A
#
# COMPACT_ATOMS: atom_id res chain seq x y z
N GLY A 1 -8.21 22.87 -14.18
CA GLY A 1 -8.21 23.85 -15.26
C GLY A 1 -8.69 25.20 -14.80
N CYS A 2 -8.43 26.20 -15.58
CA CYS A 2 -8.77 27.59 -15.28
C CYS A 2 -9.32 28.30 -16.52
N ASP A 3 -9.83 29.52 -16.34
CA ASP A 3 -10.36 30.32 -17.45
C ASP A 3 -9.21 30.82 -18.34
N PRO A 4 -9.32 30.71 -19.69
CA PRO A 4 -8.37 31.34 -20.62
C PRO A 4 -8.42 32.86 -20.48
N GLU A 5 -7.28 33.51 -20.69
CA GLU A 5 -7.19 34.97 -20.67
C GLU A 5 -8.14 35.63 -21.70
N ALA A 6 -8.24 35.01 -22.87
CA ALA A 6 -9.08 35.50 -23.93
C ALA A 6 -10.60 35.25 -23.71
N ASN A 7 -10.99 34.41 -22.73
CA ASN A 7 -12.39 34.02 -22.56
C ASN A 7 -12.71 33.76 -21.07
N ILE A 8 -12.65 34.85 -20.30
CA ILE A 8 -12.91 34.81 -18.84
C ILE A 8 -14.35 34.36 -18.57
N GLY A 9 -14.53 33.45 -17.61
CA GLY A 9 -15.83 32.87 -17.25
C GLY A 9 -16.15 31.56 -17.97
N THR A 10 -15.28 31.06 -18.86
CA THR A 10 -15.42 29.77 -19.52
C THR A 10 -14.24 28.87 -19.13
N GLN A 11 -14.44 27.99 -18.17
CA GLN A 11 -13.39 27.10 -17.68
C GLN A 11 -12.90 26.15 -18.78
N ASP A 12 -11.57 26.13 -19.02
CA ASP A 12 -10.90 25.08 -19.79
C ASP A 12 -10.24 24.08 -18.81
N PRO A 13 -10.72 22.83 -18.74
CA PRO A 13 -10.21 21.86 -17.78
C PRO A 13 -8.76 21.41 -18.04
N LEU A 14 -8.20 21.68 -19.22
CA LEU A 14 -6.81 21.35 -19.59
C LEU A 14 -5.85 22.55 -19.56
N LEU A 15 -6.29 23.71 -19.14
CA LEU A 15 -5.50 24.90 -19.11
C LEU A 15 -4.77 25.10 -17.79
N ILE A 16 -3.49 25.44 -17.86
CA ILE A 16 -2.65 25.89 -16.76
C ILE A 16 -2.34 27.38 -16.98
N ARG A 17 -2.53 28.20 -15.95
CA ARG A 17 -2.09 29.60 -15.95
C ARG A 17 -1.06 29.82 -14.86
N PHE A 18 -0.09 30.67 -15.16
CA PHE A 18 0.93 31.09 -14.20
C PHE A 18 1.07 32.62 -14.20
N GLY A 19 1.24 33.16 -12.99
CA GLY A 19 1.43 34.60 -12.79
C GLY A 19 2.84 35.05 -13.13
N SER A 20 3.03 36.35 -13.19
CA SER A 20 4.36 36.95 -13.32
C SER A 20 5.20 36.70 -12.07
N GLN A 21 6.51 36.56 -12.26
CA GLN A 21 7.46 36.33 -11.17
C GLN A 21 7.28 37.38 -10.06
N GLU A 22 7.27 36.94 -8.80
CA GLU A 22 7.14 37.76 -7.60
C GLU A 22 5.86 38.62 -7.53
N SER A 23 4.82 38.30 -8.32
CA SER A 23 3.55 39.01 -8.34
C SER A 23 2.37 38.09 -8.08
N LEU A 24 1.53 38.45 -7.11
CA LEU A 24 0.28 37.72 -6.82
C LEU A 24 -0.89 38.22 -7.68
N THR A 25 -0.76 39.32 -8.36
CA THR A 25 -1.87 39.98 -9.09
C THR A 25 -1.68 40.05 -10.59
N ALA A 26 -0.45 39.91 -11.11
CA ALA A 26 -0.14 39.99 -12.54
C ALA A 26 -0.32 38.60 -13.20
N TRP A 27 -1.54 38.30 -13.63
CA TRP A 27 -1.93 37.05 -14.31
C TRP A 27 -2.15 37.23 -15.80
N GLN A 28 -2.14 38.47 -16.30
CA GLN A 28 -2.28 38.76 -17.72
C GLN A 28 -0.91 38.65 -18.42
N SER A 29 -0.87 37.90 -19.52
CA SER A 29 0.34 37.74 -20.32
C SER A 29 0.63 39.01 -21.09
N LEU A 30 1.77 39.63 -20.80
CA LEU A 30 2.24 40.85 -21.48
C LEU A 30 3.70 40.65 -21.93
N ALA A 31 4.10 41.37 -22.97
CA ALA A 31 5.49 41.31 -23.45
C ALA A 31 6.55 41.74 -22.39
N THR A 32 6.10 42.39 -21.33
CA THR A 32 6.95 42.94 -20.25
C THR A 32 6.95 42.13 -18.98
N ASN A 33 6.19 41.02 -18.92
CA ASN A 33 6.09 40.15 -17.74
C ASN A 33 6.30 38.66 -18.08
N THR A 34 6.34 37.83 -17.06
CA THR A 34 6.55 36.39 -17.21
C THR A 34 5.26 35.59 -17.04
N ALA A 35 4.10 36.25 -16.94
CA ALA A 35 2.81 35.57 -16.87
C ALA A 35 2.46 34.88 -18.20
N GLY A 36 1.72 33.81 -18.14
CA GLY A 36 1.31 33.06 -19.33
C GLY A 36 0.34 31.93 -19.07
N GLU A 37 0.00 31.26 -20.16
CA GLU A 37 -0.87 30.07 -20.10
C GLU A 37 -0.33 28.95 -20.98
N LEU A 38 -0.55 27.71 -20.56
CA LEU A 38 -0.17 26.50 -21.28
C LEU A 38 -1.33 25.54 -21.27
N ARG A 39 -1.70 25.01 -22.43
CA ARG A 39 -2.80 24.05 -22.57
C ARG A 39 -2.25 22.67 -22.84
N LEU A 40 -2.74 21.68 -22.09
CA LEU A 40 -2.47 20.26 -22.31
C LEU A 40 -3.22 19.77 -23.55
N SER A 41 -2.60 18.85 -24.29
CA SER A 41 -3.16 18.33 -25.55
C SER A 41 -3.91 17.02 -25.40
N THR A 42 -3.70 16.29 -24.30
CA THR A 42 -4.26 14.93 -24.09
C THR A 42 -4.95 14.84 -22.73
N GLY A 43 -6.18 14.34 -22.74
CA GLY A 43 -7.05 14.20 -21.57
C GLY A 43 -8.33 15.02 -21.68
N SER A 44 -9.18 14.88 -20.69
CA SER A 44 -10.42 15.68 -20.57
C SER A 44 -10.32 16.71 -19.44
N GLU A 45 -9.53 16.44 -18.42
CA GLU A 45 -9.31 17.33 -17.29
C GLU A 45 -7.95 17.12 -16.62
N ILE A 46 -7.46 18.15 -15.95
CA ILE A 46 -6.33 18.05 -15.03
C ILE A 46 -6.86 17.57 -13.68
N VAL A 47 -6.36 16.41 -13.23
CA VAL A 47 -6.73 15.82 -11.94
C VAL A 47 -5.90 16.43 -10.82
N VAL A 48 -4.57 16.48 -10.98
CA VAL A 48 -3.65 17.00 -9.96
C VAL A 48 -2.33 17.45 -10.57
N ALA A 49 -1.69 18.40 -9.92
CA ALA A 49 -0.30 18.77 -10.17
C ALA A 49 0.53 18.50 -8.91
N LEU A 50 1.59 17.73 -9.04
CA LEU A 50 2.49 17.35 -7.95
C LEU A 50 3.87 17.95 -8.17
N GLN A 51 4.34 18.72 -7.20
CA GLN A 51 5.68 19.27 -7.23
C GLN A 51 6.71 18.20 -6.86
N THR A 52 7.73 18.06 -7.69
CA THR A 52 8.94 17.30 -7.41
C THR A 52 10.15 18.23 -7.27
N LYS A 53 11.33 17.70 -7.01
CA LYS A 53 12.54 18.54 -6.85
C LYS A 53 12.91 19.35 -8.09
N GLN A 54 12.65 18.83 -9.29
CA GLN A 54 13.14 19.41 -10.55
C GLN A 54 12.02 19.89 -11.47
N GLN A 55 10.80 19.42 -11.26
CA GLN A 55 9.67 19.65 -12.16
C GLN A 55 8.33 19.52 -11.44
N ILE A 56 7.29 19.98 -12.09
CA ILE A 56 5.92 19.75 -11.66
C ILE A 56 5.34 18.66 -12.57
N LEU A 57 4.88 17.57 -11.99
CA LEU A 57 4.16 16.51 -12.69
C LEU A 57 2.68 16.86 -12.72
N VAL A 58 2.13 16.99 -13.92
CA VAL A 58 0.71 17.32 -14.13
C VAL A 58 0.01 16.09 -14.68
N TYR A 59 -0.93 15.57 -13.91
CA TYR A 59 -1.74 14.42 -14.25
C TYR A 59 -3.06 14.85 -14.85
N THR A 60 -3.38 14.32 -16.00
CA THR A 60 -4.73 14.32 -16.52
C THR A 60 -5.41 12.97 -16.19
N ASP A 61 -6.64 12.81 -16.58
CA ASP A 61 -7.39 11.55 -16.47
C ASP A 61 -6.72 10.39 -17.26
N VAL A 62 -5.90 10.68 -18.29
CA VAL A 62 -5.32 9.65 -19.17
C VAL A 62 -3.83 9.83 -19.47
N SER A 63 -3.19 10.89 -19.00
CA SER A 63 -1.79 11.18 -19.34
C SER A 63 -1.03 11.90 -18.23
N LEU A 64 0.30 11.88 -18.33
CA LEU A 64 1.22 12.57 -17.45
C LEU A 64 2.08 13.54 -18.24
N TYR A 65 2.16 14.78 -17.77
CA TYR A 65 3.02 15.83 -18.27
C TYR A 65 4.07 16.23 -17.24
N SER A 66 5.23 16.65 -17.75
CA SER A 66 6.24 17.39 -16.99
C SER A 66 6.14 18.85 -17.33
N MET A 67 6.02 19.69 -16.34
CA MET A 67 6.13 21.13 -16.44
C MET A 67 7.44 21.57 -15.79
N GLN A 68 8.32 22.21 -16.56
CA GLN A 68 9.64 22.62 -16.13
C GLN A 68 9.84 24.13 -16.36
N PHE A 69 10.58 24.74 -15.47
CA PHE A 69 11.02 26.12 -15.66
C PHE A 69 12.14 26.19 -16.70
N LEU A 70 11.92 26.92 -17.78
CA LEU A 70 12.86 27.06 -18.89
C LEU A 70 13.61 28.40 -18.86
N GLY A 71 13.10 29.36 -18.12
CA GLY A 71 13.59 30.74 -18.14
C GLY A 71 13.09 31.56 -19.34
N PRO A 72 13.44 32.84 -19.40
CA PRO A 72 13.01 33.73 -20.50
C PRO A 72 13.51 33.23 -21.87
N PRO A 73 12.72 33.36 -22.95
CA PRO A 73 11.39 34.00 -23.01
C PRO A 73 10.22 33.06 -22.66
N PHE A 74 10.47 31.77 -22.43
CA PHE A 74 9.45 30.76 -22.26
C PHE A 74 9.27 30.41 -20.80
N THR A 75 9.01 31.12 -19.90
CA THR A 75 8.90 30.85 -18.43
C THR A 75 8.79 29.35 -18.06
N PHE A 76 7.78 28.64 -18.59
CA PHE A 76 7.60 27.19 -18.39
C PHE A 76 7.40 26.46 -19.71
N GLY A 77 7.87 25.24 -19.77
CA GLY A 77 7.62 24.28 -20.86
C GLY A 77 6.86 23.06 -20.38
N LEU A 78 6.03 22.52 -21.24
CA LEU A 78 5.31 21.26 -21.04
C LEU A 78 5.86 20.18 -21.96
N THR A 79 6.08 19.00 -21.38
CA THR A 79 6.46 17.79 -22.13
C THR A 79 5.55 16.64 -21.70
N GLU A 80 4.91 15.99 -22.65
CA GLU A 80 4.13 14.79 -22.38
C GLU A 80 5.09 13.62 -22.13
N ILE A 81 4.98 13.01 -20.93
CA ILE A 81 5.84 11.90 -20.50
C ILE A 81 5.23 10.56 -20.89
N SER A 82 3.91 10.40 -20.67
CA SER A 82 3.22 9.12 -20.87
C SER A 82 1.75 9.32 -21.17
N ARG A 83 1.21 8.39 -21.99
CA ARG A 83 -0.22 8.27 -22.31
C ARG A 83 -0.76 6.95 -21.80
N ASN A 84 -2.08 6.83 -21.78
CA ASN A 84 -2.81 5.64 -21.33
C ASN A 84 -2.47 5.21 -19.92
N ILE A 85 -2.24 6.18 -19.05
CA ILE A 85 -2.11 6.00 -17.61
C ILE A 85 -3.32 6.63 -16.92
N THR A 86 -3.63 6.15 -15.75
CA THR A 86 -4.72 6.70 -14.93
C THR A 86 -4.21 7.07 -13.56
N ILE A 87 -4.88 8.01 -12.92
CA ILE A 87 -4.69 8.33 -11.51
C ILE A 87 -6.03 8.19 -10.79
N ALA A 88 -6.03 7.57 -9.62
CA ALA A 88 -7.26 7.25 -8.91
C ALA A 88 -7.94 8.49 -8.32
N SER A 89 -7.17 9.39 -7.76
CA SER A 89 -7.65 10.62 -7.13
C SER A 89 -6.56 11.69 -7.10
N PRO A 90 -6.89 12.96 -6.83
CA PRO A 90 -5.90 13.99 -6.63
C PRO A 90 -4.88 13.69 -5.52
N ASN A 91 -5.28 12.88 -4.52
CA ASN A 91 -4.47 12.54 -3.35
C ASN A 91 -3.83 11.14 -3.44
N SER A 92 -3.94 10.45 -4.57
CA SER A 92 -3.42 9.08 -4.72
C SER A 92 -1.95 9.00 -5.15
N ALA A 93 -1.29 10.15 -5.36
CA ALA A 93 0.12 10.24 -5.72
C ALA A 93 0.95 10.82 -4.58
N VAL A 94 2.16 10.28 -4.40
CA VAL A 94 3.12 10.76 -3.41
C VAL A 94 4.54 10.77 -3.98
N ALA A 95 5.25 11.87 -3.75
CA ALA A 95 6.65 12.01 -4.11
C ALA A 95 7.55 11.50 -2.98
N VAL A 96 8.46 10.61 -3.31
CA VAL A 96 9.45 10.04 -2.39
C VAL A 96 10.83 10.19 -3.03
N ASN A 97 11.61 11.13 -2.54
CA ASN A 97 12.90 11.51 -3.13
C ASN A 97 12.74 11.93 -4.61
N ASP A 98 13.33 11.15 -5.52
CA ASP A 98 13.28 11.40 -6.97
C ASP A 98 12.23 10.52 -7.69
N PHE A 99 11.46 9.73 -6.92
CA PHE A 99 10.39 8.87 -7.43
C PHE A 99 9.03 9.46 -7.09
N VAL A 100 8.05 9.19 -7.95
CA VAL A 100 6.65 9.44 -7.64
C VAL A 100 5.89 8.15 -7.81
N TYR A 101 5.18 7.74 -6.76
CA TYR A 101 4.34 6.56 -6.75
C TYR A 101 2.88 6.96 -6.75
N TRP A 102 2.04 6.28 -7.51
CA TRP A 102 0.60 6.53 -7.47
C TRP A 102 -0.23 5.30 -7.78
N MET A 103 -1.46 5.33 -7.29
CA MET A 103 -2.49 4.35 -7.58
C MET A 103 -3.33 4.86 -8.75
N GLY A 104 -3.45 4.06 -9.79
CA GLY A 104 -4.38 4.27 -10.89
C GLY A 104 -5.72 3.56 -10.66
N SER A 105 -6.55 3.48 -11.69
CA SER A 105 -7.86 2.83 -11.62
C SER A 105 -7.81 1.30 -11.56
N LYS A 106 -6.69 0.69 -11.98
CA LYS A 106 -6.50 -0.77 -12.05
C LYS A 106 -5.09 -1.24 -11.75
N GLU A 107 -4.15 -0.35 -11.58
CA GLU A 107 -2.72 -0.64 -11.48
C GLU A 107 -2.03 0.38 -10.59
N PHE A 108 -0.82 0.05 -10.17
CA PHE A 108 0.09 0.98 -9.52
C PHE A 108 1.21 1.39 -10.46
N TYR A 109 1.68 2.61 -10.31
CA TYR A 109 2.70 3.17 -11.17
C TYR A 109 3.82 3.82 -10.37
N VAL A 110 4.97 3.93 -11.01
CA VAL A 110 6.12 4.68 -10.53
C VAL A 110 6.70 5.53 -11.65
N TYR A 111 7.07 6.75 -11.31
CA TYR A 111 7.84 7.64 -12.15
C TYR A 111 9.25 7.81 -11.59
N SER A 112 10.26 7.59 -12.46
CA SER A 112 11.68 7.78 -12.16
C SER A 112 12.41 8.36 -13.38
N GLY A 113 11.85 9.41 -13.99
CA GLY A 113 12.24 9.91 -15.31
C GLY A 113 11.39 9.31 -16.44
N THR A 114 10.91 8.10 -16.29
CA THR A 114 9.93 7.42 -17.15
C THR A 114 8.84 6.81 -16.31
N VAL A 115 7.64 6.62 -16.89
CA VAL A 115 6.53 5.94 -16.23
C VAL A 115 6.66 4.45 -16.42
N GLN A 116 6.57 3.72 -15.32
CA GLN A 116 6.57 2.26 -15.30
C GLN A 116 5.40 1.75 -14.46
N ARG A 117 4.85 0.61 -14.84
CA ARG A 117 3.93 -0.13 -13.99
C ARG A 117 4.72 -0.71 -12.83
N LEU A 118 4.19 -0.53 -11.63
CA LEU A 118 4.77 -1.08 -10.41
C LEU A 118 4.23 -2.51 -10.22
N PRO A 119 5.07 -3.56 -10.32
CA PRO A 119 4.61 -4.92 -10.11
C PRO A 119 4.00 -5.08 -8.72
N CYS A 120 2.78 -5.60 -8.65
CA CYS A 120 2.05 -5.76 -7.40
C CYS A 120 1.58 -7.21 -7.26
N THR A 121 2.05 -7.88 -6.20
CA THR A 121 1.70 -9.28 -5.92
C THR A 121 0.29 -9.45 -5.36
N VAL A 122 -0.30 -8.36 -4.89
CA VAL A 122 -1.66 -8.32 -4.32
C VAL A 122 -2.65 -7.52 -5.17
N LEU A 123 -2.34 -7.37 -6.47
CA LEU A 123 -3.11 -6.54 -7.40
C LEU A 123 -4.58 -6.97 -7.46
N ASP A 124 -4.81 -8.25 -7.68
CA ASP A 124 -6.16 -8.82 -7.79
C ASP A 124 -6.94 -8.68 -6.48
N TYR A 125 -6.27 -8.85 -5.33
CA TYR A 125 -6.88 -8.66 -4.03
C TYR A 125 -7.40 -7.22 -3.86
N VAL A 126 -6.59 -6.22 -4.20
CA VAL A 126 -6.95 -4.81 -4.07
C VAL A 126 -8.07 -4.43 -5.03
N PHE A 127 -7.91 -4.72 -6.32
CA PHE A 127 -8.82 -4.21 -7.36
C PHE A 127 -10.08 -5.05 -7.57
N SER A 128 -10.16 -6.29 -7.05
CA SER A 128 -11.39 -7.08 -7.02
C SER A 128 -12.40 -6.59 -5.97
N ASP A 129 -11.91 -6.01 -4.89
CA ASP A 129 -12.72 -5.48 -3.78
C ASP A 129 -12.59 -3.95 -3.65
N PHE A 130 -12.42 -3.26 -4.76
CA PHE A 130 -12.28 -1.81 -4.81
C PHE A 130 -13.58 -1.13 -5.22
N ASN A 131 -14.07 -0.20 -4.39
CA ASN A 131 -15.24 0.60 -4.74
C ASN A 131 -14.88 1.71 -5.73
N ARG A 132 -15.16 1.47 -7.00
CA ARG A 132 -14.84 2.40 -8.10
C ARG A 132 -15.68 3.67 -8.08
N ASP A 133 -16.89 3.63 -7.53
CA ASP A 133 -17.77 4.80 -7.41
C ASP A 133 -17.21 5.81 -6.39
N GLN A 134 -16.33 5.35 -5.51
CA GLN A 134 -15.69 6.15 -4.48
C GLN A 134 -14.17 6.34 -4.72
N ILE A 135 -13.71 6.13 -5.96
CA ILE A 135 -12.30 6.20 -6.35
C ILE A 135 -11.64 7.54 -5.96
N GLY A 136 -12.38 8.62 -6.02
CA GLY A 136 -11.91 9.96 -5.64
C GLY A 136 -11.49 10.12 -4.18
N LYS A 137 -11.77 9.14 -3.31
CA LYS A 137 -11.40 9.14 -1.88
C LYS A 137 -10.06 8.48 -1.59
N VAL A 138 -9.45 7.85 -2.57
CA VAL A 138 -8.13 7.23 -2.41
C VAL A 138 -7.12 8.28 -1.96
N THR A 139 -6.35 7.94 -0.93
CA THR A 139 -5.32 8.83 -0.37
C THR A 139 -4.01 8.08 -0.24
N ALA A 140 -2.93 8.68 -0.72
CA ALA A 140 -1.59 8.16 -0.56
C ALA A 140 -0.86 8.82 0.60
N GLY A 141 0.07 8.09 1.21
CA GLY A 141 0.95 8.58 2.24
C GLY A 141 2.35 7.97 2.13
N HIS A 142 3.34 8.68 2.63
CA HIS A 142 4.71 8.20 2.74
C HIS A 142 5.05 7.96 4.21
N ASN A 143 5.61 6.81 4.53
CA ASN A 143 6.21 6.51 5.82
C ASN A 143 7.72 6.38 5.67
N SER A 144 8.43 7.47 5.91
CA SER A 144 9.87 7.55 5.73
C SER A 144 10.66 6.66 6.69
N SER A 145 10.07 6.30 7.84
CA SER A 145 10.72 5.47 8.85
C SER A 145 11.01 4.06 8.37
N TYR A 146 10.12 3.52 7.52
CA TYR A 146 10.17 2.14 7.06
C TYR A 146 10.33 2.00 5.55
N GLY A 147 10.45 3.12 4.81
CA GLY A 147 10.58 3.08 3.36
C GLY A 147 9.31 2.61 2.67
N GLU A 148 8.16 3.12 3.09
CA GLU A 148 6.84 2.65 2.66
C GLU A 148 6.03 3.73 1.98
N VAL A 149 5.27 3.33 0.96
CA VAL A 149 4.19 4.10 0.37
C VAL A 149 2.87 3.41 0.68
N TRP A 150 1.96 4.15 1.26
CA TRP A 150 0.64 3.70 1.69
C TRP A 150 -0.43 4.25 0.74
N TRP A 151 -1.42 3.43 0.41
CA TRP A 151 -2.66 3.87 -0.22
C TRP A 151 -3.84 3.38 0.60
N PHE A 152 -4.63 4.33 1.06
CA PHE A 152 -5.90 4.07 1.73
C PHE A 152 -7.01 4.14 0.69
N TYR A 153 -7.88 3.15 0.67
CA TYR A 153 -8.92 3.03 -0.34
C TYR A 153 -10.22 2.43 0.22
N PRO A 154 -11.39 2.71 -0.40
CA PRO A 154 -12.65 2.13 0.00
C PRO A 154 -12.80 0.72 -0.58
N SER A 155 -13.20 -0.26 0.24
CA SER A 155 -13.61 -1.59 -0.21
C SER A 155 -14.94 -1.55 -0.97
N GLY A 156 -15.28 -2.63 -1.67
CA GLY A 156 -16.48 -2.69 -2.53
C GLY A 156 -17.80 -2.34 -1.85
N SER A 157 -17.91 -2.52 -0.54
CA SER A 157 -19.09 -2.22 0.26
C SER A 157 -19.01 -0.90 1.04
N SER A 158 -17.86 -0.21 1.00
CA SER A 158 -17.61 0.98 1.81
C SER A 158 -17.75 2.27 1.01
N SER A 159 -18.31 3.29 1.63
CA SER A 159 -18.34 4.66 1.10
C SER A 159 -17.18 5.53 1.58
N ALA A 160 -16.29 5.01 2.44
CA ALA A 160 -15.12 5.69 2.96
C ALA A 160 -13.92 4.75 2.93
N ASN A 161 -12.71 5.29 3.04
CA ASN A 161 -11.50 4.47 3.12
C ASN A 161 -11.55 3.59 4.38
N ASP A 162 -11.49 2.29 4.19
CA ASP A 162 -11.52 1.27 5.25
C ASP A 162 -10.40 0.24 5.10
N ARG A 163 -9.69 0.27 3.97
CA ARG A 163 -8.58 -0.62 3.66
C ARG A 163 -7.33 0.15 3.32
N TYR A 164 -6.20 -0.54 3.45
CA TYR A 164 -4.93 -0.02 2.97
C TYR A 164 -4.14 -1.09 2.22
N VAL A 165 -3.28 -0.61 1.34
CA VAL A 165 -2.20 -1.37 0.73
C VAL A 165 -0.91 -0.57 0.84
N ILE A 166 0.18 -1.26 1.14
CA ILE A 166 1.51 -0.67 1.34
C ILE A 166 2.48 -1.28 0.36
N TYR A 167 3.30 -0.46 -0.23
CA TYR A 167 4.49 -0.88 -0.96
C TYR A 167 5.74 -0.44 -0.21
N ASN A 168 6.53 -1.41 0.27
CA ASN A 168 7.87 -1.13 0.78
C ASN A 168 8.81 -1.05 -0.41
N TYR A 169 9.30 0.16 -0.70
CA TYR A 169 10.15 0.38 -1.88
C TYR A 169 11.62 -0.02 -1.67
N GLN A 170 12.03 -0.27 -0.43
CA GLN A 170 13.37 -0.79 -0.11
C GLN A 170 13.42 -2.29 -0.32
N GLU A 171 12.48 -3.01 0.27
CA GLU A 171 12.38 -4.48 0.20
C GLU A 171 11.59 -4.98 -1.02
N LYS A 172 10.88 -4.10 -1.73
CA LYS A 172 10.03 -4.40 -2.90
C LYS A 172 8.93 -5.41 -2.60
N VAL A 173 8.34 -5.33 -1.43
CA VAL A 173 7.26 -6.20 -0.96
C VAL A 173 5.99 -5.41 -0.71
N TRP A 174 4.85 -6.11 -0.74
CA TRP A 174 3.53 -5.55 -0.56
C TRP A 174 2.86 -6.10 0.69
N TYR A 175 2.17 -5.22 1.41
CA TYR A 175 1.32 -5.55 2.55
C TYR A 175 -0.07 -4.97 2.33
N PHE A 176 -1.06 -5.50 3.02
CA PHE A 176 -2.42 -4.97 2.99
C PHE A 176 -3.11 -5.23 4.31
N GLY A 177 -4.19 -4.51 4.56
CA GLY A 177 -5.01 -4.68 5.75
C GLY A 177 -6.19 -3.74 5.79
N ASN A 178 -6.84 -3.69 6.95
CA ASN A 178 -8.00 -2.87 7.21
C ASN A 178 -7.61 -1.74 8.17
N LEU A 179 -7.76 -0.52 7.71
CA LEU A 179 -7.53 0.67 8.53
C LEU A 179 -8.25 1.88 7.93
N PRO A 180 -9.20 2.49 8.64
CA PRO A 180 -9.95 3.63 8.13
C PRO A 180 -9.14 4.92 8.28
N ARG A 181 -8.43 5.33 7.21
CA ARG A 181 -7.68 6.60 7.18
C ARG A 181 -8.04 7.40 5.94
N THR A 182 -8.23 8.69 6.14
CA THR A 182 -8.67 9.64 5.11
C THR A 182 -7.59 10.63 4.70
N ALA A 183 -6.58 10.82 5.54
CA ALA A 183 -5.42 11.66 5.27
C ALA A 183 -4.22 11.14 6.05
N TRP A 184 -3.03 11.41 5.54
CA TRP A 184 -1.76 10.99 6.12
C TRP A 184 -0.72 12.10 6.03
N VAL A 185 0.01 12.31 7.12
CA VAL A 185 1.19 13.17 7.17
C VAL A 185 2.33 12.36 7.75
N ASP A 186 3.44 12.28 7.01
CA ASP A 186 4.66 11.62 7.48
C ASP A 186 5.24 12.34 8.69
N ARG A 187 6.12 11.66 9.40
CA ARG A 187 6.92 12.31 10.43
C ARG A 187 7.71 13.47 9.81
N GLY A 188 7.77 14.57 10.51
CA GLY A 188 8.53 15.74 10.10
C GLY A 188 8.97 16.45 11.35
N ILE A 189 8.27 17.53 11.72
CA ILE A 189 8.40 18.16 13.04
C ILE A 189 7.88 17.22 14.13
N ASN A 190 6.86 16.44 13.83
CA ASN A 190 6.33 15.41 14.72
C ASN A 190 7.23 14.17 14.72
N GLN A 191 7.36 13.54 15.89
CA GLN A 191 8.16 12.32 16.03
C GLN A 191 7.56 11.13 15.28
N TYR A 192 6.25 11.10 15.15
CA TYR A 192 5.47 10.00 14.57
C TYR A 192 4.59 10.47 13.42
N PRO A 193 4.29 9.63 12.43
CA PRO A 193 3.27 9.93 11.43
C PRO A 193 1.90 10.15 12.07
N ILE A 194 1.10 11.02 11.46
CA ILE A 194 -0.26 11.33 11.92
C ILE A 194 -1.22 11.06 10.79
N ALA A 195 -2.34 10.40 11.10
CA ALA A 195 -3.40 10.19 10.13
C ALA A 195 -4.77 10.58 10.70
N ALA A 196 -5.62 11.11 9.82
CA ALA A 196 -7.03 11.34 10.13
C ALA A 196 -7.84 10.08 9.85
N SER A 197 -8.84 9.82 10.70
CA SER A 197 -9.71 8.67 10.59
C SER A 197 -11.16 9.08 10.32
N THR A 198 -11.97 8.13 9.88
CA THR A 198 -13.40 8.30 9.61
C THR A 198 -14.25 8.55 10.87
N ASP A 199 -13.70 8.32 12.06
CA ASP A 199 -14.31 8.62 13.36
C ASP A 199 -14.05 10.05 13.85
N ASN A 200 -13.54 10.92 12.97
CA ASN A 200 -13.20 12.33 13.25
C ASN A 200 -12.10 12.54 14.28
N LYS A 201 -11.19 11.58 14.39
CA LYS A 201 -10.02 11.66 15.27
C LYS A 201 -8.73 11.67 14.48
N LEU A 202 -7.66 12.15 15.10
CA LEU A 202 -6.29 12.05 14.63
C LEU A 202 -5.57 10.97 15.44
N TYR A 203 -4.83 10.12 14.74
CA TYR A 203 -4.06 9.05 15.36
C TYR A 203 -2.58 9.20 15.03
N TYR A 204 -1.74 9.00 16.04
CA TYR A 204 -0.33 8.71 15.83
C TYR A 204 -0.18 7.30 15.30
N HIS A 205 0.67 7.14 14.31
CA HIS A 205 1.09 5.84 13.80
C HIS A 205 2.51 5.54 14.23
N GLU A 206 2.88 4.27 14.22
CA GLU A 206 4.19 3.79 14.68
C GLU A 206 4.49 4.16 16.15
N PHE A 207 3.44 4.27 16.94
CA PHE A 207 3.49 4.60 18.36
C PHE A 207 2.91 3.48 19.22
N GLY A 208 3.77 2.88 20.08
CA GLY A 208 3.35 1.77 20.94
C GLY A 208 3.26 0.44 20.23
N GLN A 209 2.58 -0.52 20.86
CA GLN A 209 2.48 -1.91 20.40
C GLN A 209 1.03 -2.35 20.21
N ASP A 210 0.07 -1.55 20.66
CA ASP A 210 -1.35 -1.84 20.69
C ASP A 210 -2.16 -0.78 19.95
N ASP A 211 -3.37 -1.13 19.59
CA ASP A 211 -4.33 -0.19 19.03
C ASP A 211 -4.87 0.71 20.16
N GLY A 212 -4.40 1.95 20.18
CA GLY A 212 -4.81 2.99 21.10
C GLY A 212 -6.14 3.66 20.78
N SER A 213 -6.91 3.16 19.81
CA SER A 213 -8.22 3.72 19.46
C SER A 213 -9.27 3.49 20.54
N THR A 214 -9.05 2.51 21.42
CA THR A 214 -9.89 2.16 22.56
C THR A 214 -9.18 2.41 23.89
N ASN A 215 -9.94 2.51 24.97
CA ASN A 215 -9.40 2.59 26.34
C ASN A 215 -10.10 1.53 27.23
N PRO A 216 -9.39 0.48 27.70
CA PRO A 216 -7.96 0.22 27.48
C PRO A 216 -7.61 -0.08 26.02
N PRO A 217 -6.33 0.05 25.60
CA PRO A 217 -5.88 -0.31 24.28
C PRO A 217 -6.16 -1.76 23.94
N SER A 218 -6.51 -2.04 22.69
CA SER A 218 -6.76 -3.39 22.20
C SER A 218 -5.55 -3.94 21.43
N ALA A 219 -5.46 -5.25 21.31
CA ALA A 219 -4.40 -5.87 20.55
C ALA A 219 -4.50 -5.54 19.06
N ILE A 220 -3.35 -5.32 18.42
CA ILE A 220 -3.27 -5.26 16.96
C ILE A 220 -3.29 -6.70 16.44
N SER A 221 -4.32 -7.05 15.66
CA SER A 221 -4.37 -8.33 14.97
C SER A 221 -3.40 -8.34 13.81
N ALA A 222 -2.20 -8.84 14.04
CA ALA A 222 -1.13 -8.90 13.04
C ALA A 222 -0.91 -10.34 12.61
N ASN A 223 -0.69 -10.58 11.31
CA ASN A 223 -0.35 -11.89 10.81
C ASN A 223 0.58 -11.85 9.60
N VAL A 224 1.33 -12.93 9.42
CA VAL A 224 2.09 -13.24 8.21
C VAL A 224 1.80 -14.68 7.81
N GLU A 225 1.47 -14.91 6.54
CA GLU A 225 1.17 -16.23 6.02
C GLU A 225 2.04 -16.51 4.79
N SER A 226 2.65 -17.70 4.76
CA SER A 226 3.45 -18.12 3.61
C SER A 226 2.53 -18.49 2.43
N SER A 227 3.09 -18.42 1.22
CA SER A 227 2.49 -19.12 0.09
C SER A 227 2.47 -20.63 0.33
N GLN A 228 1.76 -21.32 -0.52
CA GLN A 228 1.72 -22.79 -0.51
C GLN A 228 3.08 -23.34 -0.96
N MET A 229 3.62 -24.23 -0.18
CA MET A 229 4.89 -24.89 -0.45
C MET A 229 4.64 -26.39 -0.69
N ASP A 230 5.08 -26.87 -1.83
CA ASP A 230 5.13 -28.29 -2.13
C ASP A 230 6.51 -28.84 -1.75
N ILE A 231 6.54 -30.04 -1.19
CA ILE A 231 7.80 -30.70 -0.85
C ILE A 231 8.08 -31.73 -1.96
N GLY A 232 9.12 -31.46 -2.73
CA GLY A 232 9.39 -32.18 -3.97
C GLY A 232 8.41 -31.77 -5.08
N ASP A 233 7.97 -32.73 -5.89
CA ASP A 233 7.10 -32.49 -7.04
C ASP A 233 5.61 -32.33 -6.68
N GLY A 234 5.25 -32.37 -5.39
CA GLY A 234 3.86 -32.26 -4.91
C GLY A 234 3.01 -33.52 -5.18
N ASP A 235 3.59 -34.59 -5.74
CA ASP A 235 2.89 -35.84 -6.05
C ASP A 235 2.73 -36.76 -4.85
N LYS A 236 3.51 -36.57 -3.80
CA LYS A 236 3.56 -37.39 -2.60
C LYS A 236 2.99 -36.67 -1.38
N PHE A 237 2.40 -37.47 -0.51
CA PHE A 237 2.05 -36.97 0.82
C PHE A 237 3.30 -36.84 1.67
N THR A 238 3.30 -35.84 2.50
CA THR A 238 4.34 -35.55 3.46
C THR A 238 3.72 -35.38 4.85
N LEU A 239 4.38 -35.93 5.85
CA LEU A 239 4.01 -35.77 7.26
C LEU A 239 4.91 -34.70 7.88
N VAL A 240 4.32 -33.62 8.37
CA VAL A 240 4.98 -32.64 9.22
C VAL A 240 4.87 -33.13 10.66
N ARG A 241 6.00 -33.31 11.32
CA ARG A 241 6.08 -33.83 12.69
C ARG A 241 6.41 -32.76 13.72
N ARG A 242 7.25 -31.84 13.32
CA ARG A 242 7.82 -30.85 14.22
C ARG A 242 8.11 -29.55 13.49
N VAL A 243 7.89 -28.44 14.17
CA VAL A 243 8.31 -27.10 13.75
C VAL A 243 9.25 -26.53 14.81
N LEU A 244 10.37 -25.98 14.39
CA LEU A 244 11.23 -25.15 15.21
C LEU A 244 10.86 -23.70 14.89
N PRO A 245 10.13 -23.02 15.77
CA PRO A 245 9.80 -21.62 15.56
C PRO A 245 11.07 -20.79 15.72
N ASP A 246 11.27 -19.84 14.83
CA ASP A 246 12.33 -18.85 14.95
C ASP A 246 11.66 -17.50 15.18
N ILE A 247 11.22 -17.26 16.41
CA ILE A 247 10.46 -16.09 16.81
C ILE A 247 11.12 -15.44 18.00
N THR A 248 11.28 -14.12 17.94
CA THR A 248 11.77 -13.31 19.05
C THR A 248 10.70 -12.34 19.52
N PHE A 249 10.61 -12.13 20.83
CA PHE A 249 9.65 -11.24 21.49
C PHE A 249 10.32 -10.01 22.12
N ARG A 250 11.46 -9.64 21.58
CA ARG A 250 12.21 -8.50 22.07
C ARG A 250 11.36 -7.23 22.01
N ASP A 251 11.46 -6.40 23.04
CA ASP A 251 10.76 -5.14 23.20
C ASP A 251 9.24 -5.28 23.48
N SER A 252 8.74 -6.51 23.76
CA SER A 252 7.38 -6.71 24.27
C SER A 252 7.22 -6.14 25.67
N THR A 253 6.08 -5.50 25.93
CA THR A 253 5.71 -5.02 27.28
C THR A 253 4.92 -6.05 28.08
N ASN A 254 4.41 -7.07 27.41
CA ASN A 254 3.73 -8.20 28.03
C ASN A 254 4.75 -9.12 28.72
N GLU A 255 4.49 -9.54 29.95
CA GLU A 255 5.36 -10.44 30.71
C GLU A 255 5.40 -11.86 30.12
N THR A 256 4.32 -12.27 29.48
CA THR A 256 4.18 -13.59 28.85
C THR A 256 3.80 -13.44 27.37
N PRO A 257 4.72 -12.89 26.55
CA PRO A 257 4.41 -12.66 25.15
C PRO A 257 4.23 -13.98 24.40
N ARG A 258 3.21 -14.03 23.54
CA ARG A 258 2.91 -15.22 22.74
C ARG A 258 2.36 -14.84 21.38
N VAL A 259 2.58 -15.71 20.42
CA VAL A 259 1.92 -15.71 19.11
C VAL A 259 1.38 -17.12 18.82
N ASN A 260 0.45 -17.23 17.91
CA ASN A 260 -0.02 -18.52 17.42
C ASN A 260 0.68 -18.86 16.10
N MET A 261 1.29 -20.04 16.04
CA MET A 261 1.80 -20.58 14.78
C MET A 261 0.79 -21.60 14.26
N VAL A 262 0.26 -21.34 13.09
CA VAL A 262 -0.72 -22.19 12.41
C VAL A 262 -0.04 -22.86 11.24
N VAL A 263 -0.01 -24.20 11.25
CA VAL A 263 0.43 -25.00 10.12
C VAL A 263 -0.80 -25.52 9.40
N LYS A 264 -0.87 -25.29 8.11
CA LYS A 264 -1.99 -25.67 7.26
C LYS A 264 -1.52 -26.69 6.22
N THR A 265 -2.33 -27.70 5.95
CA THR A 265 -2.04 -28.69 4.90
C THR A 265 -3.24 -28.84 3.99
N ARG A 266 -2.99 -29.21 2.74
CA ARG A 266 -4.03 -29.59 1.79
C ARG A 266 -3.62 -30.84 1.01
N ASN A 267 -4.61 -31.61 0.59
CA ASN A 267 -4.41 -32.88 -0.10
C ASN A 267 -4.43 -32.75 -1.62
N PHE A 268 -5.05 -31.68 -2.16
CA PHE A 268 -5.19 -31.46 -3.59
C PHE A 268 -4.83 -30.02 -3.97
N PRO A 269 -4.18 -29.81 -5.10
CA PRO A 269 -3.99 -28.49 -5.68
C PRO A 269 -5.35 -27.82 -5.97
N GLY A 270 -5.44 -26.50 -5.82
CA GLY A 270 -6.67 -25.75 -6.11
C GLY A 270 -7.70 -25.68 -4.99
N VAL A 271 -7.54 -26.44 -3.91
CA VAL A 271 -8.37 -26.33 -2.71
C VAL A 271 -7.82 -25.23 -1.81
N THR A 272 -8.68 -24.37 -1.29
CA THR A 272 -8.27 -23.35 -0.32
C THR A 272 -8.07 -23.98 1.07
N PHE A 273 -7.13 -23.43 1.86
CA PHE A 273 -6.91 -23.91 3.24
C PHE A 273 -8.09 -23.65 4.19
N ASN A 274 -9.02 -22.78 3.80
CA ASN A 274 -10.16 -22.36 4.62
C ASN A 274 -11.46 -23.08 4.23
N GLU A 275 -11.43 -24.01 3.27
CA GLU A 275 -12.61 -24.78 2.92
C GLU A 275 -12.95 -25.78 4.00
N THR A 276 -14.08 -25.59 4.64
CA THR A 276 -14.72 -26.52 5.56
C THR A 276 -15.55 -27.54 4.77
N SER A 277 -14.91 -28.36 3.94
CA SER A 277 -15.65 -29.45 3.29
C SER A 277 -15.76 -30.64 4.27
N SER A 278 -16.86 -31.36 4.19
CA SER A 278 -17.13 -32.55 4.95
C SER A 278 -16.09 -33.68 4.74
N ASN A 279 -15.20 -33.52 3.76
CA ASN A 279 -14.19 -34.51 3.37
C ASN A 279 -12.78 -34.21 3.91
N GLN A 280 -12.61 -33.23 4.78
CA GLN A 280 -11.31 -32.86 5.40
C GLN A 280 -10.15 -32.72 4.42
N VAL A 281 -10.39 -32.03 3.33
CA VAL A 281 -9.40 -31.85 2.24
C VAL A 281 -8.25 -30.94 2.66
N ALA A 282 -8.50 -30.06 3.61
CA ALA A 282 -7.52 -29.21 4.26
C ALA A 282 -7.56 -29.41 5.78
N GLN A 283 -6.40 -29.44 6.40
CA GLN A 283 -6.23 -29.54 7.85
C GLN A 283 -5.35 -28.41 8.36
N SER A 284 -5.63 -27.94 9.57
CA SER A 284 -4.81 -26.95 10.24
C SER A 284 -4.62 -27.29 11.71
N VAL A 285 -3.46 -26.94 12.24
CA VAL A 285 -3.15 -27.01 13.68
C VAL A 285 -2.59 -25.66 14.08
N SER A 286 -3.19 -25.05 15.10
CA SER A 286 -2.71 -23.82 15.73
C SER A 286 -2.05 -24.18 17.06
N THR A 287 -0.83 -23.70 17.26
CA THR A 287 -0.05 -23.95 18.48
C THR A 287 0.54 -22.64 18.97
N PRO A 288 0.39 -22.29 20.26
CA PRO A 288 1.01 -21.11 20.82
C PRO A 288 2.53 -21.27 20.86
N VAL A 289 3.22 -20.19 20.55
CA VAL A 289 4.68 -20.02 20.69
C VAL A 289 4.91 -18.94 21.73
N GLU A 290 5.58 -19.29 22.79
CA GLU A 290 5.96 -18.44 23.90
C GLU A 290 7.49 -18.22 23.93
N LEU A 291 7.96 -17.41 24.85
CA LEU A 291 9.36 -16.98 24.94
C LEU A 291 10.37 -18.15 24.96
N PHE A 292 10.01 -19.29 25.60
CA PHE A 292 10.88 -20.44 25.78
C PHE A 292 10.44 -21.66 24.95
N THR A 293 9.60 -21.47 23.93
CA THR A 293 9.16 -22.58 23.08
C THR A 293 10.26 -22.97 22.11
N GLU A 294 10.94 -24.06 22.38
CA GLU A 294 12.02 -24.57 21.53
C GLU A 294 11.49 -25.28 20.27
N GLN A 295 10.39 -26.02 20.39
CA GLN A 295 9.82 -26.80 19.30
C GLN A 295 8.33 -27.02 19.49
N LEU A 296 7.61 -27.11 18.37
CA LEU A 296 6.20 -27.45 18.31
C LEU A 296 6.04 -28.85 17.73
N HIS A 297 5.27 -29.69 18.42
CA HIS A 297 4.90 -31.00 17.92
C HIS A 297 3.58 -30.91 17.15
N VAL A 298 3.64 -31.16 15.85
CA VAL A 298 2.49 -31.19 14.96
C VAL A 298 2.38 -32.56 14.28
N ARG A 299 1.19 -32.97 13.92
CA ARG A 299 0.96 -34.22 13.16
C ARG A 299 0.00 -33.90 12.03
N LEU A 300 0.54 -33.35 10.97
CA LEU A 300 -0.23 -32.96 9.79
C LEU A 300 0.30 -33.67 8.56
N ARG A 301 -0.61 -34.21 7.77
CA ARG A 301 -0.34 -34.90 6.52
C ARG A 301 -0.97 -34.17 5.37
N GLY A 302 -0.23 -33.87 4.33
CA GLY A 302 -0.71 -33.21 3.14
C GLY A 302 0.30 -33.24 2.02
N ARG A 303 -0.08 -32.78 0.83
CA ARG A 303 0.82 -32.59 -0.30
C ARG A 303 1.47 -31.22 -0.29
N SER A 304 0.69 -30.20 0.02
CA SER A 304 1.14 -28.82 0.13
C SER A 304 0.96 -28.32 1.54
N PHE A 305 1.82 -27.42 1.94
CA PHE A 305 1.85 -26.80 3.28
C PHE A 305 1.88 -25.29 3.16
N ALA A 306 1.25 -24.64 4.13
CA ALA A 306 1.46 -23.23 4.42
C ALA A 306 1.58 -23.06 5.94
N PHE A 307 2.29 -22.06 6.36
CA PHE A 307 2.31 -21.67 7.77
C PHE A 307 1.93 -20.20 7.92
N ARG A 308 1.27 -19.92 9.02
CA ARG A 308 0.87 -18.57 9.41
C ARG A 308 1.30 -18.34 10.85
N VAL A 309 1.80 -17.15 11.10
CA VAL A 309 2.06 -16.65 12.45
C VAL A 309 1.11 -15.48 12.67
N GLU A 310 0.43 -15.48 13.79
CA GLU A 310 -0.55 -14.45 14.13
C GLU A 310 -0.48 -14.06 15.60
N SER A 311 -0.77 -12.80 15.90
CA SER A 311 -0.84 -12.24 17.24
C SER A 311 -2.15 -11.48 17.41
N ASP A 312 -2.77 -11.70 18.56
CA ASP A 312 -3.99 -11.05 19.03
C ASP A 312 -3.90 -10.63 20.50
N VAL A 313 -2.68 -10.56 21.04
CA VAL A 313 -2.40 -10.30 22.45
C VAL A 313 -1.79 -8.90 22.59
N THR A 314 -2.25 -8.14 23.60
CA THR A 314 -1.75 -6.79 23.90
C THR A 314 -0.31 -6.81 24.40
N GLY A 315 0.44 -5.76 24.06
CA GLY A 315 1.81 -5.56 24.52
C GLY A 315 2.82 -6.53 23.90
N VAL A 316 2.48 -7.15 22.76
CA VAL A 316 3.35 -8.12 22.08
C VAL A 316 4.00 -7.52 20.85
N MET A 317 5.33 -7.53 20.85
CA MET A 317 6.15 -7.27 19.68
C MET A 317 6.89 -8.55 19.30
N TRP A 318 6.77 -8.97 18.05
CA TRP A 318 7.40 -10.20 17.60
C TRP A 318 8.09 -10.02 16.26
N ARG A 319 9.14 -10.82 16.05
CA ARG A 319 9.86 -10.91 14.78
C ARG A 319 9.99 -12.37 14.40
N LEU A 320 9.60 -12.69 13.17
CA LEU A 320 9.74 -14.00 12.58
C LEU A 320 11.08 -14.09 11.86
N GLY A 321 11.92 -15.05 12.25
CA GLY A 321 13.12 -15.42 11.53
C GLY A 321 12.85 -16.51 10.49
N THR A 322 13.66 -17.57 10.49
CA THR A 322 13.56 -18.69 9.54
C THR A 322 13.06 -19.95 10.25
N PRO A 323 11.73 -20.22 10.26
CA PRO A 323 11.21 -21.44 10.87
C PRO A 323 11.68 -22.67 10.11
N ARG A 324 11.93 -23.78 10.83
CA ARG A 324 12.37 -25.04 10.27
C ARG A 324 11.32 -26.11 10.50
N LEU A 325 11.02 -26.85 9.43
CA LEU A 325 10.03 -27.93 9.43
C LEU A 325 10.74 -29.28 9.38
N ASP A 326 10.40 -30.19 10.31
CA ASP A 326 10.79 -31.60 10.24
C ASP A 326 9.69 -32.34 9.49
N VAL A 327 10.00 -32.75 8.27
CA VAL A 327 9.07 -33.38 7.34
C VAL A 327 9.55 -34.74 6.92
N ARG A 328 8.61 -35.67 6.72
CA ARG A 328 8.92 -37.03 6.22
C ARG A 328 8.01 -37.41 5.08
N PRO A 329 8.51 -38.08 4.04
CA PRO A 329 7.67 -38.66 3.01
C PRO A 329 6.70 -39.68 3.61
N ASP A 330 5.44 -39.63 3.18
CA ASP A 330 4.36 -40.50 3.71
C ASP A 330 3.52 -41.11 2.57
N GLY A 331 4.19 -41.55 1.52
CA GLY A 331 3.61 -42.29 0.43
C GLY A 331 2.83 -41.43 -0.59
N ARG A 332 2.13 -42.12 -1.51
CA ARG A 332 1.34 -41.51 -2.60
C ARG A 332 -0.17 -41.49 -2.34
N ARG A 333 -0.64 -42.15 -1.31
CA ARG A 333 -2.07 -42.26 -0.94
C ARG A 333 -2.28 -41.83 0.51
#